data_eb9d5cba1c81f312de3065272dafba61
#
_entry.id   eb9d5cba1c81f312de3065272dafba61
#
_cell.length_a   1.000
_cell.length_b   1.000
_cell.length_c   1.000
_cell.angle_alpha   90.00
_cell.angle_beta   90.00
_cell.angle_gamma   90.00
#
_symmetry.space_group_name_H-M   'P 1'
#
loop_
_entity.id
_entity.type
_entity.pdbx_description
1 polymer ?
#
loop_
_entity_poly.entity_id
_entity_poly.type
_entity_poly.pdbx_seq_one_letter_code
_entity_poly.pdbx_strand_id
1 'polypeptide(L)'
;PISEVDTPGITGGFWGNMVKLNKIYTRTGDDGTTALGTGDRVAKYDLRVEAYGTVDETNATIGLARLHTGTSNPELDMMLMRIQNDLFDLGADLCRPDMASDADAEYTPLRMTESQVTRLEEEIDAMNEALEPLRSFVLPGGSVLAAHLHLCRTVSRRAERLTTELATQEDVNGDALKYLNRLSDWFFVASRIANDDGRADVLWVPGANR
;
A
#
# COMPACT_ATOMS: atom_id res chain seq x y z
N PRO A 1 -12.86 -21.86 27.02
CA PRO A 1 -12.33 -22.71 25.99
C PRO A 1 -12.82 -22.15 24.65
N ILE A 2 -11.89 -21.60 23.88
CA ILE A 2 -12.14 -21.10 22.53
C ILE A 2 -11.97 -22.32 21.64
N SER A 3 -13.05 -22.70 20.96
CA SER A 3 -13.09 -23.80 20.01
C SER A 3 -12.22 -23.51 18.78
N GLU A 4 -11.36 -24.46 18.44
CA GLU A 4 -10.59 -24.50 17.20
C GLU A 4 -11.54 -24.35 16.00
N VAL A 5 -11.24 -23.37 15.16
CA VAL A 5 -11.87 -23.23 13.84
C VAL A 5 -10.94 -23.94 12.85
N ASP A 6 -11.39 -25.08 12.32
CA ASP A 6 -10.73 -25.83 11.25
C ASP A 6 -10.58 -24.93 10.02
N THR A 7 -9.34 -24.58 9.70
CA THR A 7 -8.95 -23.98 8.41
C THR A 7 -8.58 -25.11 7.45
N PRO A 8 -9.12 -25.15 6.20
CA PRO A 8 -8.76 -26.15 5.22
C PRO A 8 -7.29 -26.04 4.84
N GLY A 9 -6.60 -27.17 4.83
CA GLY A 9 -5.16 -27.28 4.66
C GLY A 9 -4.61 -26.63 3.40
N ILE A 10 -3.69 -25.73 3.58
CA ILE A 10 -2.67 -25.35 2.60
C ILE A 10 -1.43 -26.17 2.94
N THR A 11 -1.31 -27.33 2.30
CA THR A 11 -0.08 -28.14 2.32
C THR A 11 0.84 -27.60 1.22
N GLY A 12 2.03 -27.10 1.59
CA GLY A 12 3.11 -26.88 0.62
C GLY A 12 3.97 -25.66 0.87
N GLY A 13 4.93 -25.75 1.79
CA GLY A 13 6.31 -25.35 1.49
C GLY A 13 6.69 -23.89 1.29
N PHE A 14 6.18 -22.90 2.08
CA PHE A 14 6.73 -21.53 2.03
C PHE A 14 6.99 -20.88 3.41
N TRP A 15 6.80 -21.59 4.51
CA TRP A 15 6.96 -21.04 5.88
C TRP A 15 8.23 -21.52 6.59
N GLY A 16 9.35 -21.60 5.86
CA GLY A 16 10.62 -22.13 6.35
C GLY A 16 11.32 -21.33 7.45
N ASN A 17 11.01 -20.04 7.65
CA ASN A 17 11.53 -19.27 8.78
C ASN A 17 10.53 -18.18 9.17
N MET A 18 9.57 -18.52 10.03
CA MET A 18 8.75 -17.50 10.68
C MET A 18 9.65 -16.57 11.50
N VAL A 19 9.59 -15.27 11.20
CA VAL A 19 10.28 -14.23 11.97
C VAL A 19 9.83 -14.32 13.42
N LYS A 20 10.73 -14.75 14.31
CA LYS A 20 10.47 -14.77 15.76
C LYS A 20 10.81 -13.41 16.35
N LEU A 21 9.81 -12.57 16.56
CA LEU A 21 9.95 -11.27 17.21
C LEU A 21 9.93 -11.42 18.75
N ASN A 22 10.96 -12.04 19.30
CA ASN A 22 11.04 -12.26 20.75
C ASN A 22 11.37 -10.99 21.54
N LYS A 23 11.95 -9.97 20.88
CA LYS A 23 12.33 -8.70 21.48
C LYS A 23 12.08 -7.57 20.47
N ILE A 24 11.20 -6.65 20.82
CA ILE A 24 10.77 -5.58 19.91
C ILE A 24 11.83 -4.49 19.77
N TYR A 25 12.47 -4.08 20.86
CA TYR A 25 13.54 -3.07 20.81
C TYR A 25 14.92 -3.72 20.89
N THR A 26 15.82 -3.32 20.00
CA THR A 26 17.23 -3.80 19.96
C THR A 26 18.23 -2.72 20.37
N ARG A 27 17.81 -1.46 20.38
CA ARG A 27 18.62 -0.26 20.64
C ARG A 27 19.72 0.01 19.60
N THR A 28 19.78 -0.79 18.53
CA THR A 28 20.81 -0.64 17.49
C THR A 28 20.63 0.62 16.64
N GLY A 29 19.46 1.26 16.71
CA GLY A 29 19.14 2.48 15.95
C GLY A 29 19.15 3.76 16.79
N ASP A 30 19.64 3.71 18.05
CA ASP A 30 19.63 4.89 18.95
C ASP A 30 20.66 5.95 18.52
N ASP A 31 21.62 5.58 17.67
CA ASP A 31 22.60 6.45 17.04
C ASP A 31 22.09 7.23 15.83
N GLY A 32 20.79 7.08 15.46
CA GLY A 32 20.16 7.72 14.30
C GLY A 32 20.37 6.99 13.00
N THR A 33 20.86 5.73 13.03
CA THR A 33 21.00 4.87 11.85
C THR A 33 20.02 3.71 11.85
N THR A 34 19.79 3.09 10.68
CA THR A 34 18.97 1.88 10.52
C THR A 34 19.64 0.94 9.52
N ALA A 35 19.32 -0.36 9.58
CA ALA A 35 19.80 -1.35 8.62
C ALA A 35 18.80 -1.50 7.46
N LEU A 36 19.33 -1.58 6.23
CA LEU A 36 18.60 -1.98 5.04
C LEU A 36 18.49 -3.52 4.95
N GLY A 37 17.72 -4.01 3.98
CA GLY A 37 17.53 -5.44 3.73
C GLY A 37 18.81 -6.20 3.37
N THR A 38 19.86 -5.51 2.94
CA THR A 38 21.22 -6.05 2.72
C THR A 38 22.05 -6.15 4.01
N GLY A 39 21.61 -5.50 5.08
CA GLY A 39 22.38 -5.35 6.33
C GLY A 39 23.21 -4.07 6.40
N ASP A 40 23.36 -3.33 5.32
CA ASP A 40 24.04 -2.04 5.30
C ASP A 40 23.31 -1.03 6.17
N ARG A 41 24.06 -0.16 6.84
CA ARG A 41 23.48 0.86 7.72
C ARG A 41 23.49 2.22 7.03
N VAL A 42 22.34 2.87 7.09
CA VAL A 42 22.10 4.22 6.55
C VAL A 42 21.51 5.13 7.63
N ALA A 43 21.54 6.43 7.40
CA ALA A 43 20.85 7.38 8.28
C ALA A 43 19.32 7.17 8.24
N LYS A 44 18.64 7.34 9.36
CA LYS A 44 17.16 7.22 9.42
C LYS A 44 16.44 8.25 8.55
N TYR A 45 17.10 9.32 8.17
CA TYR A 45 16.59 10.35 7.25
C TYR A 45 17.05 10.14 5.80
N ASP A 46 17.59 8.99 5.46
CA ASP A 46 17.88 8.60 4.09
C ASP A 46 16.60 8.52 3.25
N LEU A 47 16.66 8.95 1.97
CA LEU A 47 15.51 8.99 1.08
C LEU A 47 14.86 7.60 0.90
N ARG A 48 15.66 6.54 0.89
CA ARG A 48 15.17 5.16 0.81
C ARG A 48 14.37 4.79 2.04
N VAL A 49 14.83 5.19 3.22
CA VAL A 49 14.13 4.97 4.50
C VAL A 49 12.82 5.77 4.52
N GLU A 50 12.82 7.00 4.04
CA GLU A 50 11.63 7.84 3.94
C GLU A 50 10.60 7.25 2.95
N ALA A 51 11.06 6.72 1.82
CA ALA A 51 10.20 6.09 0.81
C ALA A 51 9.46 4.88 1.40
N TYR A 52 10.16 3.86 1.91
CA TYR A 52 9.48 2.69 2.48
C TYR A 52 8.74 3.00 3.79
N GLY A 53 9.21 3.98 4.57
CA GLY A 53 8.49 4.45 5.76
C GLY A 53 7.14 5.08 5.41
N THR A 54 7.05 5.80 4.29
CA THR A 54 5.79 6.36 3.79
C THR A 54 4.87 5.27 3.19
N VAL A 55 5.43 4.19 2.65
CA VAL A 55 4.67 2.99 2.27
C VAL A 55 4.01 2.37 3.51
N ASP A 56 4.75 2.26 4.62
CA ASP A 56 4.20 1.76 5.89
C ASP A 56 3.12 2.68 6.46
N GLU A 57 3.31 4.01 6.36
CA GLU A 57 2.26 4.99 6.71
C GLU A 57 1.00 4.81 5.86
N THR A 58 1.15 4.57 4.54
CA THR A 58 0.04 4.25 3.65
C THR A 58 -0.71 3.01 4.14
N ASN A 59 0.03 1.96 4.51
CA ASN A 59 -0.54 0.72 5.04
C ASN A 59 -1.33 0.96 6.35
N ALA A 60 -0.81 1.79 7.25
CA ALA A 60 -1.51 2.15 8.48
C ALA A 60 -2.83 2.91 8.22
N THR A 61 -2.86 3.80 7.21
CA THR A 61 -4.10 4.51 6.83
C THR A 61 -5.15 3.57 6.25
N ILE A 62 -4.75 2.50 5.55
CA ILE A 62 -5.67 1.44 5.09
C ILE A 62 -6.30 0.74 6.29
N GLY A 63 -5.53 0.47 7.34
CA GLY A 63 -6.05 -0.08 8.58
C GLY A 63 -7.20 0.76 9.16
N LEU A 64 -7.08 2.10 9.12
CA LEU A 64 -8.15 3.01 9.53
C LEU A 64 -9.39 2.90 8.61
N ALA A 65 -9.20 2.85 7.29
CA ALA A 65 -10.29 2.68 6.34
C ALA A 65 -11.06 1.38 6.59
N ARG A 66 -10.36 0.27 6.83
CA ARG A 66 -10.94 -1.05 7.10
C ARG A 66 -11.81 -1.12 8.36
N LEU A 67 -11.64 -0.24 9.33
CA LEU A 67 -12.55 -0.13 10.47
C LEU A 67 -13.98 0.28 10.06
N HIS A 68 -14.14 0.80 8.84
CA HIS A 68 -15.41 1.32 8.32
C HIS A 68 -15.96 0.54 7.13
N THR A 69 -15.33 -0.55 6.71
CA THR A 69 -15.87 -1.45 5.68
C THR A 69 -17.02 -2.28 6.23
N GLY A 70 -16.91 -2.77 7.46
CA GLY A 70 -17.93 -3.53 8.16
C GLY A 70 -18.45 -4.72 7.35
N THR A 71 -19.67 -5.16 7.67
CA THR A 71 -20.38 -6.21 6.92
C THR A 71 -21.02 -5.70 5.63
N SER A 72 -21.03 -4.37 5.42
CA SER A 72 -21.67 -3.76 4.25
C SER A 72 -20.81 -3.81 3.01
N ASN A 73 -19.48 -3.92 3.16
CA ASN A 73 -18.52 -3.91 2.06
C ASN A 73 -17.45 -5.00 2.23
N PRO A 74 -17.83 -6.30 2.35
CA PRO A 74 -16.88 -7.37 2.63
C PRO A 74 -15.88 -7.59 1.49
N GLU A 75 -16.28 -7.37 0.25
CA GLU A 75 -15.43 -7.48 -0.91
C GLU A 75 -14.34 -6.40 -0.90
N LEU A 76 -14.72 -5.15 -0.64
CA LEU A 76 -13.78 -4.04 -0.50
C LEU A 76 -12.80 -4.27 0.66
N ASP A 77 -13.26 -4.86 1.78
CA ASP A 77 -12.38 -5.22 2.90
C ASP A 77 -11.33 -6.26 2.49
N MET A 78 -11.73 -7.28 1.73
CA MET A 78 -10.79 -8.29 1.22
C MET A 78 -9.77 -7.68 0.24
N MET A 79 -10.18 -6.76 -0.63
CA MET A 79 -9.28 -6.04 -1.53
C MET A 79 -8.27 -5.22 -0.73
N LEU A 80 -8.73 -4.43 0.25
CA LEU A 80 -7.88 -3.63 1.14
C LEU A 80 -6.90 -4.51 1.93
N MET A 81 -7.31 -5.69 2.40
CA MET A 81 -6.43 -6.63 3.07
C MET A 81 -5.32 -7.14 2.14
N ARG A 82 -5.64 -7.45 0.87
CA ARG A 82 -4.63 -7.83 -0.13
C ARG A 82 -3.63 -6.70 -0.36
N ILE A 83 -4.11 -5.46 -0.54
CA ILE A 83 -3.26 -4.29 -0.70
C ILE A 83 -2.33 -4.09 0.50
N GLN A 84 -2.80 -4.33 1.73
CA GLN A 84 -1.94 -4.25 2.91
C GLN A 84 -0.80 -5.27 2.88
N ASN A 85 -1.04 -6.49 2.40
CA ASN A 85 0.02 -7.48 2.19
C ASN A 85 0.99 -7.05 1.09
N ASP A 86 0.49 -6.56 -0.05
CA ASP A 86 1.34 -6.03 -1.11
C ASP A 86 2.22 -4.87 -0.65
N LEU A 87 1.72 -4.01 0.24
CA LEU A 87 2.51 -2.89 0.78
C LEU A 87 3.64 -3.36 1.71
N PHE A 88 3.50 -4.51 2.38
CA PHE A 88 4.62 -5.15 3.06
C PHE A 88 5.66 -5.69 2.08
N ASP A 89 5.21 -6.32 0.98
CA ASP A 89 6.11 -6.78 -0.08
C ASP A 89 6.83 -5.59 -0.74
N LEU A 90 6.10 -4.51 -1.01
CA LEU A 90 6.65 -3.26 -1.54
C LEU A 90 7.68 -2.62 -0.59
N GLY A 91 7.39 -2.61 0.71
CA GLY A 91 8.34 -2.13 1.73
C GLY A 91 9.60 -2.97 1.77
N ALA A 92 9.49 -4.30 1.66
CA ALA A 92 10.62 -5.22 1.60
C ALA A 92 11.45 -5.00 0.31
N ASP A 93 10.79 -4.80 -0.84
CA ASP A 93 11.42 -4.48 -2.11
C ASP A 93 12.24 -3.18 -2.01
N LEU A 94 11.63 -2.10 -1.55
CA LEU A 94 12.31 -0.80 -1.40
C LEU A 94 13.41 -0.82 -0.33
N CYS A 95 13.25 -1.61 0.73
CA CYS A 95 14.26 -1.74 1.79
C CYS A 95 15.53 -2.45 1.32
N ARG A 96 15.50 -3.15 0.17
CA ARG A 96 16.63 -3.87 -0.40
C ARG A 96 17.10 -3.21 -1.69
N PRO A 97 18.17 -2.38 -1.64
CA PRO A 97 18.83 -1.83 -2.84
C PRO A 97 19.49 -2.93 -3.65
N ASP A 98 20.03 -2.56 -4.83
CA ASP A 98 20.85 -3.41 -5.68
C ASP A 98 20.17 -4.72 -6.10
N MET A 99 19.18 -4.62 -7.00
CA MET A 99 18.48 -5.79 -7.56
C MET A 99 19.42 -6.76 -8.27
N ALA A 100 20.57 -6.29 -8.76
CA ALA A 100 21.55 -7.16 -9.43
C ALA A 100 22.13 -8.19 -8.47
N SER A 101 22.22 -7.87 -7.18
CA SER A 101 22.71 -8.80 -6.14
C SER A 101 21.69 -9.89 -5.73
N ASP A 102 20.47 -9.82 -6.21
CA ASP A 102 19.43 -10.79 -5.85
C ASP A 102 19.74 -12.20 -6.33
N ALA A 103 20.50 -12.34 -7.43
CA ALA A 103 20.92 -13.63 -7.95
C ALA A 103 21.86 -14.39 -7.01
N ASP A 104 22.60 -13.69 -6.16
CA ASP A 104 23.57 -14.24 -5.20
C ASP A 104 23.00 -14.35 -3.78
N ALA A 105 21.72 -14.00 -3.58
CA ALA A 105 21.09 -14.05 -2.27
C ALA A 105 20.81 -15.51 -1.83
N GLU A 106 21.00 -15.80 -0.54
CA GLU A 106 20.71 -17.12 0.04
C GLU A 106 19.22 -17.52 -0.07
N TYR A 107 18.34 -16.53 -0.26
CA TYR A 107 16.90 -16.71 -0.45
C TYR A 107 16.41 -15.78 -1.56
N THR A 108 15.32 -16.12 -2.21
CA THR A 108 14.72 -15.25 -3.21
C THR A 108 14.14 -14.00 -2.55
N PRO A 109 14.70 -12.80 -2.80
CA PRO A 109 14.17 -11.56 -2.25
C PRO A 109 12.74 -11.29 -2.71
N LEU A 110 11.94 -10.68 -1.85
CA LEU A 110 10.62 -10.20 -2.25
C LEU A 110 10.80 -8.98 -3.15
N ARG A 111 10.18 -9.04 -4.32
CA ARG A 111 10.09 -7.94 -5.28
C ARG A 111 8.67 -7.82 -5.77
N MET A 112 8.23 -6.58 -6.01
CA MET A 112 6.96 -6.33 -6.67
C MET A 112 6.98 -6.91 -8.08
N THR A 113 5.82 -7.37 -8.53
CA THR A 113 5.66 -8.02 -9.83
C THR A 113 4.55 -7.37 -10.64
N GLU A 114 4.61 -7.49 -11.96
CA GLU A 114 3.60 -7.00 -12.89
C GLU A 114 2.18 -7.53 -12.55
N SER A 115 2.08 -8.75 -12.04
CA SER A 115 0.77 -9.35 -11.69
C SER A 115 0.04 -8.59 -10.57
N GLN A 116 0.78 -7.97 -9.63
CA GLN A 116 0.18 -7.15 -8.58
C GLN A 116 -0.33 -5.81 -9.16
N VAL A 117 0.37 -5.26 -10.14
CA VAL A 117 -0.07 -4.04 -10.87
C VAL A 117 -1.32 -4.35 -11.69
N THR A 118 -1.30 -5.41 -12.49
CA THR A 118 -2.43 -5.86 -13.32
C THR A 118 -3.68 -6.08 -12.48
N ARG A 119 -3.55 -6.71 -11.31
CA ARG A 119 -4.70 -6.90 -10.41
C ARG A 119 -5.32 -5.56 -9.96
N LEU A 120 -4.51 -4.54 -9.63
CA LEU A 120 -5.06 -3.22 -9.29
C LEU A 120 -5.82 -2.60 -10.48
N GLU A 121 -5.29 -2.75 -11.69
CA GLU A 121 -5.93 -2.27 -12.91
C GLU A 121 -7.28 -2.97 -13.16
N GLU A 122 -7.33 -4.30 -13.03
CA GLU A 122 -8.56 -5.08 -13.16
C GLU A 122 -9.60 -4.71 -12.09
N GLU A 123 -9.18 -4.50 -10.83
CA GLU A 123 -10.06 -4.06 -9.75
C GLU A 123 -10.59 -2.64 -9.98
N ILE A 124 -9.75 -1.72 -10.49
CA ILE A 124 -10.16 -0.36 -10.88
C ILE A 124 -11.22 -0.42 -11.98
N ASP A 125 -10.97 -1.19 -13.05
CA ASP A 125 -11.88 -1.30 -14.18
C ASP A 125 -13.23 -1.86 -13.74
N ALA A 126 -13.23 -2.93 -12.95
CA ALA A 126 -14.46 -3.54 -12.42
C ALA A 126 -15.27 -2.56 -11.54
N MET A 127 -14.61 -1.83 -10.63
CA MET A 127 -15.30 -0.83 -9.81
C MET A 127 -15.83 0.33 -10.66
N ASN A 128 -15.09 0.74 -11.68
CA ASN A 128 -15.45 1.89 -12.51
C ASN A 128 -16.64 1.62 -13.45
N GLU A 129 -16.95 0.35 -13.75
CA GLU A 129 -18.14 -0.02 -14.54
C GLU A 129 -19.46 0.44 -13.88
N ALA A 130 -19.50 0.50 -12.54
CA ALA A 130 -20.68 0.95 -11.78
C ALA A 130 -20.79 2.47 -11.64
N LEU A 131 -19.77 3.22 -12.05
CA LEU A 131 -19.65 4.65 -11.78
C LEU A 131 -20.02 5.50 -12.99
N GLU A 132 -20.87 6.51 -12.77
CA GLU A 132 -21.14 7.53 -13.78
C GLU A 132 -19.90 8.41 -14.03
N PRO A 133 -19.67 8.87 -15.28
CA PRO A 133 -18.60 9.78 -15.62
C PRO A 133 -18.62 11.08 -14.80
N LEU A 134 -17.46 11.49 -14.30
CA LEU A 134 -17.31 12.74 -13.55
C LEU A 134 -17.39 13.96 -14.48
N ARG A 135 -18.05 15.02 -13.99
CA ARG A 135 -18.13 16.35 -14.66
C ARG A 135 -17.40 17.44 -13.87
N SER A 136 -16.85 17.11 -12.72
CA SER A 136 -16.06 17.99 -11.86
C SER A 136 -15.12 17.16 -11.01
N PHE A 137 -14.15 17.81 -10.32
CA PHE A 137 -13.34 17.13 -9.32
C PHE A 137 -14.18 16.78 -8.08
N VAL A 138 -13.83 15.67 -7.44
CA VAL A 138 -14.45 15.22 -6.19
C VAL A 138 -13.64 15.78 -5.02
N LEU A 139 -14.33 16.45 -4.09
CA LEU A 139 -13.72 16.86 -2.83
C LEU A 139 -13.50 15.64 -1.93
N PRO A 140 -12.37 15.56 -1.21
CA PRO A 140 -12.14 14.51 -0.23
C PRO A 140 -13.19 14.54 0.88
N GLY A 141 -14.11 13.57 0.90
CA GLY A 141 -15.22 13.56 1.86
C GLY A 141 -16.32 12.58 1.46
N GLY A 142 -17.53 12.83 1.98
CA GLY A 142 -18.69 11.96 1.83
C GLY A 142 -18.85 11.02 3.04
N SER A 143 -18.98 9.73 2.82
CA SER A 143 -19.03 8.74 3.90
C SER A 143 -17.71 8.70 4.69
N VAL A 144 -17.74 8.17 5.92
CA VAL A 144 -16.53 8.01 6.74
C VAL A 144 -15.50 7.14 6.01
N LEU A 145 -15.95 6.06 5.39
CA LEU A 145 -15.07 5.18 4.60
C LEU A 145 -14.45 5.92 3.41
N ALA A 146 -15.25 6.67 2.64
CA ALA A 146 -14.75 7.46 1.52
C ALA A 146 -13.70 8.48 1.95
N ALA A 147 -13.92 9.19 3.06
CA ALA A 147 -12.96 10.15 3.59
C ALA A 147 -11.62 9.48 3.96
N HIS A 148 -11.64 8.28 4.58
CA HIS A 148 -10.43 7.53 4.85
C HIS A 148 -9.74 7.02 3.58
N LEU A 149 -10.49 6.58 2.57
CA LEU A 149 -9.92 6.18 1.28
C LEU A 149 -9.25 7.35 0.55
N HIS A 150 -9.80 8.56 0.65
CA HIS A 150 -9.13 9.77 0.17
C HIS A 150 -7.83 10.08 0.95
N LEU A 151 -7.78 9.82 2.25
CA LEU A 151 -6.54 9.91 3.02
C LEU A 151 -5.51 8.89 2.52
N CYS A 152 -5.90 7.62 2.36
CA CYS A 152 -5.05 6.58 1.77
C CYS A 152 -4.49 7.02 0.42
N ARG A 153 -5.34 7.57 -0.46
CA ARG A 153 -4.94 8.11 -1.76
C ARG A 153 -3.86 9.20 -1.65
N THR A 154 -4.00 10.14 -0.73
CA THR A 154 -3.04 11.25 -0.63
C THR A 154 -1.72 10.81 -0.02
N VAL A 155 -1.72 9.86 0.92
CA VAL A 155 -0.51 9.30 1.52
C VAL A 155 0.21 8.39 0.51
N SER A 156 -0.51 7.53 -0.25
CA SER A 156 0.08 6.71 -1.31
C SER A 156 0.76 7.57 -2.40
N ARG A 157 0.17 8.71 -2.75
CA ARG A 157 0.79 9.68 -3.68
C ARG A 157 2.06 10.32 -3.10
N ARG A 158 2.18 10.46 -1.80
CA ARG A 158 3.45 10.89 -1.16
C ARG A 158 4.48 9.78 -1.27
N ALA A 159 4.12 8.52 -0.99
CA ALA A 159 4.99 7.37 -1.18
C ALA A 159 5.47 7.26 -2.64
N GLU A 160 4.57 7.43 -3.61
CA GLU A 160 4.91 7.46 -5.04
C GLU A 160 5.96 8.53 -5.37
N ARG A 161 5.76 9.76 -4.90
CA ARG A 161 6.72 10.86 -5.17
C ARG A 161 8.11 10.58 -4.59
N LEU A 162 8.17 10.09 -3.35
CA LEU A 162 9.45 9.75 -2.69
C LEU A 162 10.15 8.58 -3.40
N THR A 163 9.40 7.57 -3.80
CA THR A 163 9.94 6.43 -4.56
C THR A 163 10.39 6.85 -5.95
N THR A 164 9.68 7.78 -6.60
CA THR A 164 10.09 8.37 -7.89
C THR A 164 11.38 9.19 -7.73
N GLU A 165 11.50 9.99 -6.68
CA GLU A 165 12.74 10.72 -6.37
C GLU A 165 13.89 9.76 -6.12
N LEU A 166 13.69 8.70 -5.32
CA LEU A 166 14.68 7.66 -5.08
C LEU A 166 15.16 7.02 -6.39
N ALA A 167 14.25 6.74 -7.32
CA ALA A 167 14.57 6.15 -8.63
C ALA A 167 15.42 7.06 -9.52
N THR A 168 15.58 8.34 -9.20
CA THR A 168 16.53 9.23 -9.89
C THR A 168 17.97 9.10 -9.37
N GLN A 169 18.15 8.49 -8.22
CA GLN A 169 19.44 8.40 -7.51
C GLN A 169 19.94 6.96 -7.40
N GLU A 170 19.03 6.01 -7.34
CA GLU A 170 19.31 4.60 -7.10
C GLU A 170 18.43 3.70 -7.98
N ASP A 171 18.83 2.45 -8.13
CA ASP A 171 18.02 1.46 -8.84
C ASP A 171 16.81 1.06 -8.00
N VAL A 172 15.61 1.17 -8.60
CA VAL A 172 14.30 0.85 -8.00
C VAL A 172 13.51 0.00 -8.97
N ASN A 173 12.85 -1.02 -8.44
CA ASN A 173 11.98 -1.88 -9.23
C ASN A 173 10.87 -1.08 -9.94
N GLY A 174 10.81 -1.16 -11.26
CA GLY A 174 9.82 -0.45 -12.07
C GLY A 174 8.37 -0.83 -11.74
N ASP A 175 8.12 -2.08 -11.31
CA ASP A 175 6.78 -2.52 -10.91
C ASP A 175 6.36 -1.93 -9.55
N ALA A 176 7.30 -1.63 -8.66
CA ALA A 176 7.03 -0.88 -7.43
C ALA A 176 6.50 0.54 -7.72
N LEU A 177 7.11 1.25 -8.68
CA LEU A 177 6.64 2.57 -9.13
C LEU A 177 5.26 2.51 -9.77
N LYS A 178 5.04 1.55 -10.67
CA LYS A 178 3.75 1.35 -11.33
C LYS A 178 2.65 1.04 -10.29
N TYR A 179 2.96 0.16 -9.33
CA TYR A 179 2.02 -0.21 -8.28
C TYR A 179 1.57 1.02 -7.47
N LEU A 180 2.49 1.85 -6.98
CA LEU A 180 2.15 3.06 -6.22
C LEU A 180 1.33 4.05 -7.05
N ASN A 181 1.62 4.19 -8.33
CA ASN A 181 0.85 5.04 -9.23
C ASN A 181 -0.59 4.53 -9.36
N ARG A 182 -0.80 3.24 -9.68
CA ARG A 182 -2.13 2.62 -9.79
C ARG A 182 -2.88 2.60 -8.46
N LEU A 183 -2.18 2.43 -7.35
CA LEU A 183 -2.79 2.40 -6.02
C LEU A 183 -3.52 3.70 -5.68
N SER A 184 -2.99 4.84 -6.12
CA SER A 184 -3.66 6.12 -5.90
C SER A 184 -4.98 6.23 -6.69
N ASP A 185 -5.03 5.69 -7.90
CA ASP A 185 -6.24 5.64 -8.72
C ASP A 185 -7.25 4.65 -8.14
N TRP A 186 -6.76 3.50 -7.66
CA TRP A 186 -7.57 2.51 -6.97
C TRP A 186 -8.30 3.12 -5.77
N PHE A 187 -7.60 3.85 -4.89
CA PHE A 187 -8.23 4.51 -3.74
C PHE A 187 -9.25 5.57 -4.16
N PHE A 188 -8.99 6.27 -5.25
CA PHE A 188 -9.94 7.24 -5.78
C PHE A 188 -11.24 6.58 -6.23
N VAL A 189 -11.16 5.51 -7.01
CA VAL A 189 -12.34 4.78 -7.49
C VAL A 189 -13.07 4.12 -6.32
N ALA A 190 -12.34 3.46 -5.42
CA ALA A 190 -12.92 2.86 -4.20
C ALA A 190 -13.62 3.89 -3.31
N SER A 191 -13.11 5.13 -3.21
CA SER A 191 -13.78 6.20 -2.45
C SER A 191 -15.13 6.56 -3.03
N ARG A 192 -15.28 6.52 -4.36
CA ARG A 192 -16.56 6.77 -5.03
C ARG A 192 -17.55 5.63 -4.83
N ILE A 193 -17.06 4.37 -4.89
CA ILE A 193 -17.90 3.20 -4.52
C ILE A 193 -18.42 3.35 -3.09
N ALA A 194 -17.55 3.75 -2.14
CA ALA A 194 -17.93 3.98 -0.74
C ALA A 194 -18.89 5.18 -0.56
N ASN A 195 -19.08 6.00 -1.57
CA ASN A 195 -20.02 7.12 -1.65
C ASN A 195 -21.27 6.76 -2.47
N ASP A 196 -21.87 5.60 -2.22
CA ASP A 196 -23.10 5.15 -2.89
C ASP A 196 -22.93 5.12 -4.41
N ASP A 197 -21.88 4.45 -4.91
CA ASP A 197 -21.49 4.39 -6.32
C ASP A 197 -21.41 5.78 -6.96
N GLY A 198 -20.78 6.70 -6.26
CA GLY A 198 -20.57 8.08 -6.71
C GLY A 198 -21.76 9.02 -6.55
N ARG A 199 -22.95 8.52 -6.16
CA ARG A 199 -24.16 9.37 -5.99
C ARG A 199 -24.03 10.35 -4.81
N ALA A 200 -23.26 10.01 -3.81
CA ALA A 200 -22.97 10.84 -2.64
C ALA A 200 -21.62 11.59 -2.75
N ASP A 201 -21.00 11.61 -3.93
CA ASP A 201 -19.77 12.38 -4.15
C ASP A 201 -20.00 13.88 -3.95
N VAL A 202 -19.11 14.52 -3.20
CA VAL A 202 -19.12 15.97 -3.00
C VAL A 202 -18.28 16.60 -4.10
N LEU A 203 -18.93 17.29 -5.04
CA LEU A 203 -18.26 17.86 -6.19
C LEU A 203 -17.71 19.26 -5.90
N TRP A 204 -16.52 19.52 -6.44
CA TRP A 204 -15.93 20.84 -6.39
C TRP A 204 -16.67 21.81 -7.30
N VAL A 205 -16.96 23.00 -6.75
CA VAL A 205 -17.54 24.13 -7.49
C VAL A 205 -16.46 25.19 -7.63
N PRO A 206 -15.91 25.40 -8.85
CA PRO A 206 -14.87 26.39 -9.08
C PRO A 206 -15.32 27.81 -8.65
N GLY A 207 -14.52 28.45 -7.79
CA GLY A 207 -14.75 29.83 -7.40
C GLY A 207 -15.98 30.08 -6.52
N ALA A 208 -16.58 29.03 -5.90
CA ALA A 208 -17.78 29.15 -5.08
C ALA A 208 -17.71 30.19 -3.95
N ASN A 209 -16.51 30.53 -3.50
CA ASN A 209 -16.27 31.46 -2.40
C ASN A 209 -15.52 32.75 -2.83
N ARG A 210 -15.58 33.10 -4.11
CA ARG A 210 -14.99 34.33 -4.66
C ARG A 210 -16.02 35.39 -4.86
#